data_67c5db7f622d59fd2ef8a343ce00def7
#
_entry.id   67c5db7f622d59fd2ef8a343ce00def7
#
_cell.length_a   1.000
_cell.length_b   1.000
_cell.length_c   1.000
_cell.angle_alpha   90.00
_cell.angle_beta   90.00
_cell.angle_gamma   90.00
#
_symmetry.space_group_name_H-M   'P 1'
#
loop_
_entity.id
_entity.type
_entity.pdbx_description
1 polymer ?
#
loop_
_entity_poly.entity_id
_entity_poly.type
_entity_poly.pdbx_seq_one_letter_code
_entity_poly.pdbx_strand_id
1 'polypeptide(L)'
;GHSLLLDCGEGTQTAARRAGVNLMRADAICLTHYHGDHIFGLPGLLQTLGAQGRTRPLVLLGPEGLLEVWRAVYALTGPLPYAVKPLICRAGQPVELETLSAGWPAGAVLLPVATKHRVRSLGYRLELPRAGRFNPEKARALGVPVTQWRLLQRGQAVQLAERTVQPAEVLGAPRKGLRFVFSGDSAPC
;
A
#
# COMPACT_ATOMS: atom_id res chain seq x y z
N GLY A 1 11.29 1.11 -2.28
CA GLY A 1 10.32 0.14 -1.81
C GLY A 1 9.04 0.81 -1.34
N HIS A 2 7.97 0.05 -1.23
CA HIS A 2 6.65 0.49 -0.83
C HIS A 2 6.41 0.18 0.64
N SER A 3 5.57 0.96 1.31
CA SER A 3 5.14 0.66 2.67
C SER A 3 3.74 1.20 2.97
N LEU A 4 3.03 0.47 3.82
CA LEU A 4 1.75 0.85 4.38
C LEU A 4 1.94 0.99 5.90
N LEU A 5 1.39 2.04 6.48
CA LEU A 5 1.24 2.18 7.93
C LEU A 5 -0.16 1.73 8.31
N LEU A 6 -0.27 0.79 9.23
CA LEU A 6 -1.55 0.32 9.76
C LEU A 6 -1.77 0.97 11.12
N ASP A 7 -2.80 1.78 11.21
CA ASP A 7 -3.10 2.70 12.29
C ASP A 7 -2.00 3.75 12.56
N CYS A 8 -2.33 4.79 13.27
CA CYS A 8 -1.42 5.88 13.61
C CYS A 8 -1.77 6.45 15.00
N GLY A 9 -1.65 5.61 16.01
CA GLY A 9 -1.89 5.99 17.39
C GLY A 9 -0.80 6.89 17.97
N GLU A 10 -1.00 7.30 19.20
CA GLU A 10 0.00 8.06 19.94
C GLU A 10 1.33 7.30 20.02
N GLY A 11 2.44 8.02 19.93
CA GLY A 11 3.76 7.41 19.97
C GLY A 11 4.24 6.71 18.68
N THR A 12 3.41 6.62 17.63
CA THR A 12 3.78 5.97 16.34
C THR A 12 5.14 6.46 15.80
N GLN A 13 5.39 7.77 15.83
CA GLN A 13 6.66 8.33 15.35
C GLN A 13 7.86 7.88 16.18
N THR A 14 7.69 7.81 17.50
CA THR A 14 8.74 7.36 18.42
C THR A 14 9.02 5.88 18.23
N ALA A 15 7.98 5.05 18.10
CA ALA A 15 8.11 3.63 17.83
C ALA A 15 8.81 3.37 16.49
N ALA A 16 8.39 4.06 15.43
CA ALA A 16 9.02 3.94 14.11
C ALA A 16 10.51 4.33 14.14
N ARG A 17 10.87 5.41 14.82
CA ARG A 17 12.26 5.84 14.98
C ARG A 17 13.09 4.79 15.70
N ARG A 18 12.58 4.26 16.81
CA ARG A 18 13.26 3.19 17.59
C ARG A 18 13.45 1.92 16.76
N ALA A 19 12.48 1.58 15.92
CA ALA A 19 12.53 0.43 15.03
C ALA A 19 13.32 0.67 13.73
N GLY A 20 13.87 1.86 13.51
CA GLY A 20 14.59 2.20 12.28
C GLY A 20 13.68 2.28 11.03
N VAL A 21 12.36 2.44 11.23
CA VAL A 21 11.39 2.51 10.13
C VAL A 21 11.27 3.94 9.62
N ASN A 22 11.47 4.11 8.32
CA ASN A 22 11.34 5.41 7.67
C ASN A 22 9.91 5.66 7.18
N LEU A 23 9.13 6.41 7.94
CA LEU A 23 7.74 6.76 7.61
C LEU A 23 7.60 7.69 6.39
N MET A 24 8.67 8.37 5.97
CA MET A 24 8.70 9.13 4.71
C MET A 24 8.41 8.25 3.48
N ARG A 25 8.61 6.94 3.60
CA ARG A 25 8.37 5.96 2.53
C ARG A 25 6.92 5.46 2.45
N ALA A 26 6.08 5.79 3.42
CA ALA A 26 4.69 5.34 3.43
C ALA A 26 3.95 5.82 2.17
N ASP A 27 3.33 4.90 1.47
CA ASP A 27 2.43 5.18 0.33
C ASP A 27 1.03 5.52 0.84
N ALA A 28 0.62 4.83 1.92
CA ALA A 28 -0.66 5.07 2.56
C ALA A 28 -0.60 4.81 4.07
N ILE A 29 -1.56 5.43 4.78
CA ILE A 29 -1.93 5.14 6.16
C ILE A 29 -3.33 4.50 6.12
N CYS A 30 -3.47 3.30 6.71
CA CYS A 30 -4.70 2.52 6.71
C CYS A 30 -5.26 2.50 8.14
N LEU A 31 -6.32 3.25 8.39
CA LEU A 31 -6.96 3.31 9.70
C LEU A 31 -8.00 2.20 9.83
N THR A 32 -7.91 1.41 10.90
CA THR A 32 -8.88 0.36 11.17
C THR A 32 -10.20 0.95 11.66
N HIS A 33 -10.13 1.91 12.56
CA HIS A 33 -11.26 2.66 13.12
C HIS A 33 -10.76 3.97 13.75
N TYR A 34 -11.62 4.72 14.46
CA TYR A 34 -11.32 6.09 14.85
C TYR A 34 -11.26 6.30 16.38
N HIS A 35 -10.93 5.26 17.16
CA HIS A 35 -10.55 5.46 18.55
C HIS A 35 -9.19 6.18 18.65
N GLY A 36 -9.00 6.94 19.73
CA GLY A 36 -7.86 7.82 19.86
C GLY A 36 -6.50 7.12 19.80
N ASP A 37 -6.41 5.96 20.42
CA ASP A 37 -5.20 5.11 20.42
C ASP A 37 -4.81 4.59 19.02
N HIS A 38 -5.70 4.72 18.03
CA HIS A 38 -5.44 4.36 16.63
C HIS A 38 -5.21 5.57 15.72
N ILE A 39 -5.58 6.80 16.14
CA ILE A 39 -5.51 7.98 15.24
C ILE A 39 -4.81 9.21 15.83
N PHE A 40 -4.60 9.31 17.15
CA PHE A 40 -4.08 10.55 17.74
C PHE A 40 -2.63 10.89 17.37
N GLY A 41 -1.87 9.96 16.85
CA GLY A 41 -0.55 10.22 16.26
C GLY A 41 -0.60 10.86 14.87
N LEU A 42 -1.78 10.82 14.20
CA LEU A 42 -1.90 11.22 12.80
C LEU A 42 -1.57 12.70 12.55
N PRO A 43 -2.11 13.69 13.29
CA PRO A 43 -1.80 15.09 13.04
C PRO A 43 -0.30 15.39 13.15
N GLY A 44 0.34 14.91 14.23
CA GLY A 44 1.77 15.12 14.44
C GLY A 44 2.64 14.42 13.38
N LEU A 45 2.27 13.21 12.95
CA LEU A 45 2.96 12.53 11.87
C LEU A 45 2.89 13.30 10.56
N LEU A 46 1.70 13.76 10.17
CA LEU A 46 1.51 14.48 8.91
C LEU A 46 2.34 15.77 8.86
N GLN A 47 2.38 16.53 9.95
CA GLN A 47 3.24 17.71 10.05
C GLN A 47 4.73 17.35 9.99
N THR A 48 5.15 16.30 10.68
CA THR A 48 6.54 15.84 10.67
C THR A 48 6.98 15.44 9.25
N LEU A 49 6.13 14.71 8.50
CA LEU A 49 6.42 14.36 7.11
C LEU A 49 6.59 15.60 6.23
N GLY A 50 5.76 16.63 6.43
CA GLY A 50 5.88 17.93 5.75
C GLY A 50 7.18 18.65 6.10
N ALA A 51 7.51 18.74 7.37
CA ALA A 51 8.74 19.38 7.86
C ALA A 51 10.01 18.66 7.36
N GLN A 52 9.94 17.35 7.12
CA GLN A 52 11.01 16.54 6.54
C GLN A 52 11.07 16.61 5.01
N GLY A 53 10.26 17.46 4.37
CA GLY A 53 10.33 17.71 2.93
C GLY A 53 9.54 16.70 2.08
N ARG A 54 8.51 16.05 2.63
CA ARG A 54 7.63 15.23 1.81
C ARG A 54 6.88 16.09 0.78
N THR A 55 6.96 15.70 -0.49
CA THR A 55 6.22 16.35 -1.60
C THR A 55 5.25 15.38 -2.29
N ARG A 56 5.52 14.06 -2.21
CA ARG A 56 4.66 13.07 -2.84
C ARG A 56 3.34 12.90 -2.06
N PRO A 57 2.21 12.66 -2.76
CA PRO A 57 0.94 12.44 -2.11
C PRO A 57 0.97 11.29 -1.08
N LEU A 58 0.10 11.36 -0.09
CA LEU A 58 -0.16 10.31 0.88
C LEU A 58 -1.63 9.92 0.80
N VAL A 59 -1.92 8.63 0.70
CA VAL A 59 -3.31 8.16 0.75
C VAL A 59 -3.67 7.84 2.19
N LEU A 60 -4.83 8.31 2.64
CA LEU A 60 -5.40 7.98 3.94
C LEU A 60 -6.61 7.06 3.73
N LEU A 61 -6.50 5.81 4.12
CA LEU A 61 -7.56 4.81 4.00
C LEU A 61 -8.26 4.61 5.35
N GLY A 62 -9.56 4.38 5.31
CA GLY A 62 -10.32 4.08 6.53
C GLY A 62 -11.78 3.75 6.23
N PRO A 63 -12.56 3.28 7.23
CA PRO A 63 -13.99 3.03 7.08
C PRO A 63 -14.79 4.31 6.83
N GLU A 64 -16.10 4.19 6.68
CA GLU A 64 -17.02 5.34 6.67
C GLU A 64 -16.81 6.23 7.91
N GLY A 65 -16.94 7.56 7.73
CA GLY A 65 -16.55 8.56 8.73
C GLY A 65 -15.15 9.13 8.50
N LEU A 66 -14.39 8.60 7.53
CA LEU A 66 -13.03 9.07 7.24
C LEU A 66 -12.96 10.55 6.88
N LEU A 67 -13.93 11.07 6.15
CA LEU A 67 -13.90 12.47 5.71
C LEU A 67 -14.08 13.44 6.88
N GLU A 68 -14.90 13.07 7.85
CA GLU A 68 -15.11 13.85 9.09
C GLU A 68 -13.83 13.85 9.93
N VAL A 69 -13.21 12.68 10.09
CA VAL A 69 -11.91 12.56 10.78
C VAL A 69 -10.83 13.36 10.05
N TRP A 70 -10.77 13.28 8.72
CA TRP A 70 -9.82 14.07 7.94
C TRP A 70 -10.01 15.58 8.11
N ARG A 71 -11.26 16.06 8.11
CA ARG A 71 -11.54 17.49 8.35
C ARG A 71 -11.04 17.95 9.73
N ALA A 72 -11.27 17.13 10.77
CA ALA A 72 -10.77 17.41 12.11
C ALA A 72 -9.23 17.42 12.16
N VAL A 73 -8.59 16.44 11.56
CA VAL A 73 -7.13 16.37 11.45
C VAL A 73 -6.58 17.57 10.68
N TYR A 74 -7.19 17.93 9.55
CA TYR A 74 -6.77 19.08 8.75
C TYR A 74 -6.92 20.40 9.51
N ALA A 75 -7.98 20.57 10.33
CA ALA A 75 -8.13 21.73 11.19
C ALA A 75 -6.98 21.87 12.21
N LEU A 76 -6.41 20.75 12.67
CA LEU A 76 -5.26 20.72 13.58
C LEU A 76 -3.92 20.93 12.87
N THR A 77 -3.76 20.36 11.69
CA THR A 77 -2.48 20.41 10.94
C THR A 77 -2.34 21.71 10.13
N GLY A 78 -3.45 22.28 9.68
CA GLY A 78 -3.43 23.31 8.66
C GLY A 78 -2.94 22.77 7.29
N PRO A 79 -2.56 23.68 6.37
CA PRO A 79 -2.04 23.31 5.06
C PRO A 79 -0.74 22.50 5.15
N LEU A 80 -0.66 21.42 4.37
CA LEU A 80 0.53 20.59 4.26
C LEU A 80 1.22 20.81 2.91
N PRO A 81 2.55 20.67 2.80
CA PRO A 81 3.28 20.87 1.54
C PRO A 81 3.07 19.71 0.54
N TYR A 82 2.22 18.75 0.86
CA TYR A 82 1.85 17.62 0.02
C TYR A 82 0.36 17.29 0.15
N ALA A 83 -0.19 16.64 -0.87
CA ALA A 83 -1.59 16.23 -0.87
C ALA A 83 -1.82 15.01 0.03
N VAL A 84 -2.85 15.07 0.88
CA VAL A 84 -3.42 13.89 1.54
C VAL A 84 -4.73 13.56 0.84
N LYS A 85 -4.87 12.30 0.40
CA LYS A 85 -6.02 11.80 -0.38
C LYS A 85 -6.82 10.81 0.46
N PRO A 86 -7.94 11.22 1.07
CA PRO A 86 -8.81 10.29 1.79
C PRO A 86 -9.47 9.31 0.82
N LEU A 87 -9.47 8.03 1.16
CA LEU A 87 -10.12 6.95 0.42
C LEU A 87 -10.93 6.09 1.39
N ILE A 88 -12.25 6.16 1.28
CA ILE A 88 -13.15 5.34 2.11
C ILE A 88 -13.09 3.89 1.65
N CYS A 89 -12.79 3.00 2.57
CA CYS A 89 -12.74 1.57 2.37
C CYS A 89 -14.04 0.90 2.83
N ARG A 90 -14.47 -0.11 2.08
CA ARG A 90 -15.60 -0.97 2.44
C ARG A 90 -15.15 -2.42 2.51
N ALA A 91 -15.65 -3.14 3.51
CA ALA A 91 -15.34 -4.57 3.65
C ALA A 91 -15.68 -5.35 2.37
N GLY A 92 -14.78 -6.22 1.96
CA GLY A 92 -14.92 -7.03 0.74
C GLY A 92 -14.58 -6.32 -0.57
N GLN A 93 -14.32 -4.99 -0.56
CA GLN A 93 -13.93 -4.25 -1.76
C GLN A 93 -12.41 -4.07 -1.80
N PRO A 94 -11.69 -4.77 -2.67
CA PRO A 94 -10.24 -4.66 -2.75
C PRO A 94 -9.80 -3.28 -3.24
N VAL A 95 -8.69 -2.80 -2.69
CA VAL A 95 -7.98 -1.61 -3.14
C VAL A 95 -6.72 -2.07 -3.86
N GLU A 96 -6.66 -1.80 -5.16
CA GLU A 96 -5.48 -2.07 -5.97
C GLU A 96 -4.33 -1.15 -5.54
N LEU A 97 -3.22 -1.73 -5.07
CA LEU A 97 -2.12 -0.93 -4.49
C LEU A 97 -1.41 -0.06 -5.52
N GLU A 98 -1.44 -0.44 -6.79
CA GLU A 98 -0.88 0.35 -7.88
C GLU A 98 -1.59 1.71 -8.03
N THR A 99 -2.86 1.81 -7.63
CA THR A 99 -3.62 3.07 -7.63
C THR A 99 -3.16 4.03 -6.53
N LEU A 100 -2.56 3.52 -5.46
CA LEU A 100 -2.02 4.34 -4.37
C LEU A 100 -0.64 4.91 -4.73
N SER A 101 0.18 4.12 -5.38
CA SER A 101 1.54 4.50 -5.80
C SER A 101 2.05 3.54 -6.88
N ALA A 102 2.66 4.07 -7.92
CA ALA A 102 3.23 3.26 -8.99
C ALA A 102 4.38 2.36 -8.50
N GLY A 103 4.48 1.16 -9.08
CA GLY A 103 5.59 0.22 -8.85
C GLY A 103 5.31 -0.87 -7.81
N TRP A 104 4.10 -0.97 -7.27
CA TRP A 104 3.65 -2.17 -6.59
C TRP A 104 3.65 -3.37 -7.55
N PRO A 105 3.83 -4.60 -7.06
CA PRO A 105 3.66 -5.79 -7.90
C PRO A 105 2.28 -5.81 -8.57
N ALA A 106 2.21 -6.19 -9.83
CA ALA A 106 0.94 -6.33 -10.53
C ALA A 106 -0.01 -7.27 -9.78
N GLY A 107 -1.26 -6.85 -9.60
CA GLY A 107 -2.26 -7.58 -8.82
C GLY A 107 -2.05 -7.54 -7.29
N ALA A 108 -1.17 -6.66 -6.80
CA ALA A 108 -1.06 -6.42 -5.36
C ALA A 108 -2.30 -5.68 -4.85
N VAL A 109 -2.96 -6.24 -3.84
CA VAL A 109 -4.22 -5.70 -3.31
C VAL A 109 -4.20 -5.58 -1.79
N LEU A 110 -4.91 -4.58 -1.31
CA LEU A 110 -5.30 -4.45 0.09
C LEU A 110 -6.80 -4.72 0.18
N LEU A 111 -7.19 -5.81 0.85
CA LEU A 111 -8.58 -6.16 1.06
C LEU A 111 -9.03 -5.77 2.46
N PRO A 112 -9.92 -4.77 2.59
CA PRO A 112 -10.57 -4.45 3.86
C PRO A 112 -11.53 -5.57 4.25
N VAL A 113 -11.53 -5.95 5.52
CA VAL A 113 -12.38 -7.01 6.08
C VAL A 113 -13.15 -6.44 7.26
N ALA A 114 -14.44 -6.73 7.37
CA ALA A 114 -15.19 -6.32 8.53
C ALA A 114 -14.67 -7.02 9.79
N THR A 115 -14.56 -6.28 10.90
CA THR A 115 -14.18 -6.81 12.21
C THR A 115 -15.30 -6.55 13.21
N LYS A 116 -15.33 -7.34 14.29
CA LYS A 116 -16.34 -7.23 15.34
C LYS A 116 -15.85 -6.31 16.45
N HIS A 117 -16.28 -5.06 16.40
CA HIS A 117 -15.90 -4.05 17.38
C HIS A 117 -17.10 -3.17 17.75
N ARG A 118 -16.99 -2.35 18.81
CA ARG A 118 -18.08 -1.47 19.28
C ARG A 118 -18.43 -0.34 18.30
N VAL A 119 -17.45 0.05 17.49
CA VAL A 119 -17.62 1.03 16.42
C VAL A 119 -17.32 0.35 15.09
N ARG A 120 -17.69 1.01 13.98
CA ARG A 120 -17.37 0.52 12.65
C ARG A 120 -15.85 0.38 12.51
N SER A 121 -15.39 -0.82 12.22
CA SER A 121 -13.98 -1.13 12.12
C SER A 121 -13.68 -2.08 10.96
N LEU A 122 -12.46 -1.98 10.46
CA LEU A 122 -11.92 -2.80 9.38
C LEU A 122 -10.60 -3.44 9.82
N GLY A 123 -10.43 -4.71 9.51
CA GLY A 123 -9.11 -5.30 9.37
C GLY A 123 -8.63 -5.14 7.93
N TYR A 124 -7.36 -5.37 7.70
CA TYR A 124 -6.75 -5.28 6.37
C TYR A 124 -5.98 -6.54 6.03
N ARG A 125 -6.25 -7.12 4.87
CA ARG A 125 -5.48 -8.22 4.29
C ARG A 125 -4.69 -7.71 3.09
N LEU A 126 -3.37 -7.67 3.23
CA LEU A 126 -2.46 -7.38 2.14
C LEU A 126 -2.16 -8.67 1.38
N GLU A 127 -2.32 -8.65 0.08
CA GLU A 127 -1.93 -9.74 -0.82
C GLU A 127 -0.93 -9.24 -1.84
N LEU A 128 0.24 -9.87 -1.87
CA LEU A 128 1.29 -9.60 -2.84
C LEU A 128 1.48 -10.84 -3.72
N PRO A 129 0.97 -10.85 -4.95
CA PRO A 129 1.21 -11.94 -5.89
C PRO A 129 2.71 -12.09 -6.17
N ARG A 130 3.10 -13.31 -6.46
CA ARG A 130 4.47 -13.61 -6.84
C ARG A 130 4.50 -14.30 -8.21
N ALA A 131 5.08 -13.62 -9.18
CA ALA A 131 5.25 -14.15 -10.52
C ALA A 131 6.05 -15.45 -10.52
N GLY A 132 5.89 -16.25 -11.55
CA GLY A 132 6.69 -17.42 -11.81
C GLY A 132 8.18 -17.10 -11.94
N ARG A 133 9.02 -18.12 -11.91
CA ARG A 133 10.44 -17.93 -12.17
C ARG A 133 10.65 -17.47 -13.60
N PHE A 134 11.44 -16.42 -13.77
CA PHE A 134 11.88 -15.97 -15.07
C PHE A 134 12.81 -17.03 -15.71
N ASN A 135 12.60 -17.32 -17.00
CA ASN A 135 13.42 -18.23 -17.76
C ASN A 135 14.32 -17.45 -18.76
N PRO A 136 15.62 -17.27 -18.43
CA PRO A 136 16.53 -16.53 -19.28
C PRO A 136 16.75 -17.17 -20.67
N GLU A 137 16.69 -18.50 -20.75
CA GLU A 137 16.89 -19.23 -22.00
C GLU A 137 15.74 -18.96 -22.96
N LYS A 138 14.50 -19.03 -22.49
CA LYS A 138 13.33 -18.65 -23.28
C LYS A 138 13.39 -17.18 -23.72
N ALA A 139 13.79 -16.28 -22.84
CA ALA A 139 13.90 -14.87 -23.18
C ALA A 139 14.95 -14.63 -24.27
N ARG A 140 16.09 -15.33 -24.22
CA ARG A 140 17.12 -15.26 -25.29
C ARG A 140 16.60 -15.86 -26.60
N ALA A 141 15.96 -17.03 -26.55
CA ALA A 141 15.39 -17.67 -27.73
C ALA A 141 14.34 -16.81 -28.44
N LEU A 142 13.61 -15.98 -27.67
CA LEU A 142 12.65 -15.01 -28.19
C LEU A 142 13.28 -13.67 -28.63
N GLY A 143 14.62 -13.55 -28.59
CA GLY A 143 15.33 -12.35 -28.98
C GLY A 143 15.18 -11.16 -28.05
N VAL A 144 14.75 -11.37 -26.78
CA VAL A 144 14.56 -10.27 -25.83
C VAL A 144 15.91 -9.79 -25.27
N PRO A 145 16.28 -8.51 -25.47
CA PRO A 145 17.48 -7.94 -24.89
C PRO A 145 17.51 -8.04 -23.37
N VAL A 146 18.67 -8.32 -22.79
CA VAL A 146 18.84 -8.47 -21.32
C VAL A 146 18.37 -7.21 -20.56
N THR A 147 18.56 -6.04 -21.14
CA THR A 147 18.12 -4.74 -20.60
C THR A 147 16.60 -4.65 -20.38
N GLN A 148 15.82 -5.44 -21.14
CA GLN A 148 14.36 -5.44 -21.10
C GLN A 148 13.78 -6.59 -20.26
N TRP A 149 14.58 -7.53 -19.77
CA TRP A 149 14.12 -8.66 -18.97
C TRP A 149 13.36 -8.22 -17.71
N ARG A 150 13.79 -7.11 -17.11
CA ARG A 150 13.15 -6.57 -15.93
C ARG A 150 11.69 -6.15 -16.16
N LEU A 151 11.32 -5.75 -17.38
CA LEU A 151 9.94 -5.44 -17.75
C LEU A 151 9.09 -6.70 -17.69
N LEU A 152 9.54 -7.78 -18.34
CA LEU A 152 8.84 -9.07 -18.31
C LEU A 152 8.72 -9.65 -16.89
N GLN A 153 9.77 -9.53 -16.08
CA GLN A 153 9.75 -9.95 -14.67
C GLN A 153 8.74 -9.16 -13.82
N ARG A 154 8.40 -7.94 -14.24
CA ARG A 154 7.39 -7.08 -13.60
C ARG A 154 5.99 -7.23 -14.19
N GLY A 155 5.80 -8.20 -15.09
CA GLY A 155 4.51 -8.43 -15.73
C GLY A 155 4.21 -7.50 -16.90
N GLN A 156 5.20 -6.74 -17.40
CA GLN A 156 5.05 -5.85 -18.55
C GLN A 156 5.50 -6.54 -19.82
N ALA A 157 4.72 -6.41 -20.88
CA ALA A 157 5.08 -6.91 -22.20
C ALA A 157 6.25 -6.11 -22.79
N VAL A 158 7.05 -6.76 -23.63
CA VAL A 158 8.17 -6.16 -24.37
C VAL A 158 7.87 -6.18 -25.85
N GLN A 159 7.90 -4.99 -26.46
CA GLN A 159 7.76 -4.82 -27.89
C GLN A 159 9.13 -5.02 -28.56
N LEU A 160 9.23 -6.00 -29.46
CA LEU A 160 10.34 -6.17 -30.39
C LEU A 160 9.91 -5.70 -31.78
N ALA A 161 10.86 -5.64 -32.72
CA ALA A 161 10.58 -5.15 -34.07
C ALA A 161 9.44 -5.92 -34.77
N GLU A 162 9.38 -7.24 -34.60
CA GLU A 162 8.43 -8.11 -35.32
C GLU A 162 7.33 -8.70 -34.44
N ARG A 163 7.43 -8.57 -33.09
CA ARG A 163 6.48 -9.18 -32.16
C ARG A 163 6.48 -8.53 -30.80
N THR A 164 5.38 -8.71 -30.07
CA THR A 164 5.29 -8.40 -28.64
C THR A 164 5.49 -9.69 -27.85
N VAL A 165 6.46 -9.71 -26.93
CA VAL A 165 6.69 -10.82 -26.01
C VAL A 165 5.92 -10.58 -24.73
N GLN A 166 5.04 -11.52 -24.38
CA GLN A 166 4.25 -11.45 -23.15
C GLN A 166 5.02 -12.07 -21.98
N PRO A 167 4.82 -11.56 -20.74
CA PRO A 167 5.44 -12.13 -19.54
C PRO A 167 5.23 -13.64 -19.39
N ALA A 168 4.04 -14.14 -19.73
CA ALA A 168 3.69 -15.57 -19.64
C ALA A 168 4.58 -16.48 -20.50
N GLU A 169 5.19 -15.96 -21.56
CA GLU A 169 6.06 -16.73 -22.45
C GLU A 169 7.41 -17.08 -21.80
N VAL A 170 7.85 -16.25 -20.85
CA VAL A 170 9.16 -16.36 -20.19
C VAL A 170 9.07 -16.57 -18.67
N LEU A 171 7.89 -16.46 -18.10
CA LEU A 171 7.64 -16.74 -16.68
C LEU A 171 7.06 -18.15 -16.54
N GLY A 172 7.51 -18.87 -15.54
CA GLY A 172 6.91 -20.15 -15.14
C GLY A 172 5.57 -19.95 -14.44
N ALA A 173 4.99 -21.01 -13.90
CA ALA A 173 3.77 -20.96 -13.12
C ALA A 173 3.88 -19.96 -11.93
N PRO A 174 2.80 -19.24 -11.60
CA PRO A 174 2.78 -18.36 -10.45
C PRO A 174 3.20 -19.10 -9.18
N ARG A 175 3.96 -18.42 -8.33
CA ARG A 175 4.41 -18.94 -7.04
C ARG A 175 3.50 -18.48 -5.92
N LYS A 176 3.53 -19.17 -4.78
CA LYS A 176 2.85 -18.71 -3.56
C LYS A 176 3.30 -17.27 -3.23
N GLY A 177 2.34 -16.35 -3.25
CA GLY A 177 2.54 -14.95 -2.88
C GLY A 177 2.67 -14.76 -1.36
N LEU A 178 2.77 -13.50 -0.94
CA LEU A 178 2.71 -13.13 0.47
C LEU A 178 1.28 -12.71 0.80
N ARG A 179 0.78 -13.15 1.96
CA ARG A 179 -0.43 -12.64 2.59
C ARG A 179 -0.09 -12.18 4.00
N PHE A 180 -0.51 -10.99 4.33
CA PHE A 180 -0.39 -10.42 5.67
C PHE A 180 -1.76 -9.93 6.11
N VAL A 181 -2.15 -10.20 7.33
CA VAL A 181 -3.44 -9.79 7.90
C VAL A 181 -3.19 -8.99 9.17
N PHE A 182 -3.88 -7.88 9.28
CA PHE A 182 -3.94 -7.05 10.47
C PHE A 182 -5.42 -6.85 10.85
N SER A 183 -5.81 -7.34 12.00
CA SER A 183 -7.21 -7.29 12.44
C SER A 183 -7.61 -5.93 13.01
N GLY A 184 -6.64 -5.18 13.56
CA GLY A 184 -6.98 -4.12 14.50
C GLY A 184 -7.70 -4.70 15.72
N ASP A 185 -8.52 -3.88 16.34
CA ASP A 185 -9.38 -4.30 17.46
C ASP A 185 -10.54 -5.13 16.96
N SER A 186 -10.62 -6.36 17.44
CA SER A 186 -11.71 -7.27 17.10
C SER A 186 -11.99 -8.25 18.23
N ALA A 187 -13.25 -8.40 18.58
CA ALA A 187 -13.68 -9.52 19.40
C ALA A 187 -13.55 -10.84 18.60
N PRO A 188 -13.39 -11.98 19.25
CA PRO A 188 -13.50 -13.29 18.60
C PRO A 188 -14.84 -13.43 17.88
N CYS A 189 -14.85 -14.03 16.69
CA CYS A 189 -16.02 -14.27 15.84
C CYS A 189 -16.11 -15.75 15.45
#